data_ef08d3c8e768ceaaecf8316fafa00a8c
#
_entry.id   ef08d3c8e768ceaaecf8316fafa00a8c
#
_cell.length_a   1.000
_cell.length_b   1.000
_cell.length_c   1.000
_cell.angle_alpha   90.00
_cell.angle_beta   90.00
_cell.angle_gamma   90.00
#
_symmetry.space_group_name_H-M   'P 1'
#
loop_
_entity.id
_entity.type
_entity.pdbx_description
1 polymer ?
#
loop_
_entity_poly.entity_id
_entity_poly.type
_entity_poly.pdbx_seq_one_letter_code
_entity_poly.pdbx_strand_id
1 'polypeptide(L)'
;MMSSRMPWFYHPYVTRSDKIEHQYEFQFVHKFLSYVQGPSPIYKTIMPLLDKIDPFRTIRVKANLNPRTVKNETREMHTDWENCLTSIYYINTNNGYTSFESGCTVPSKANRLLTFNSNLRHASTTCTDEKVRVVVNINYYSKPTISIK
;
A
#
# COMPACT_ATOMS: atom_id res chain seq x y z
N MET A 1 0.18 14.13 -1.59
CA MET A 1 -0.81 13.10 -1.95
C MET A 1 -2.23 13.38 -1.43
N MET A 2 -2.39 14.21 -0.41
CA MET A 2 -3.70 14.68 0.07
C MET A 2 -4.21 15.92 -0.68
N SER A 3 -3.59 16.29 -1.77
CA SER A 3 -3.95 17.45 -2.60
C SER A 3 -5.04 17.10 -3.61
N SER A 4 -5.91 18.07 -3.92
CA SER A 4 -6.90 17.97 -5.01
C SER A 4 -6.28 17.80 -6.41
N ARG A 5 -4.97 18.01 -6.55
CA ARG A 5 -4.23 17.80 -7.81
C ARG A 5 -3.75 16.36 -8.00
N MET A 6 -3.90 15.48 -7.01
CA MET A 6 -3.53 14.08 -7.13
C MET A 6 -4.56 13.36 -8.01
N PRO A 7 -4.16 12.77 -9.16
CA PRO A 7 -5.07 12.03 -10.03
C PRO A 7 -5.39 10.68 -9.40
N TRP A 8 -6.56 10.57 -8.82
CA TRP A 8 -7.09 9.35 -8.26
C TRP A 8 -8.04 8.67 -9.26
N PHE A 9 -7.86 7.37 -9.44
CA PHE A 9 -8.67 6.55 -10.33
C PHE A 9 -9.52 5.59 -9.51
N TYR A 10 -10.81 5.53 -9.80
CA TYR A 10 -11.73 4.57 -9.18
C TYR A 10 -11.29 3.14 -9.48
N HIS A 11 -11.31 2.29 -8.46
CA HIS A 11 -11.02 0.87 -8.56
C HIS A 11 -12.13 0.08 -7.86
N PRO A 12 -12.90 -0.75 -8.61
CA PRO A 12 -14.15 -1.34 -8.12
C PRO A 12 -13.96 -2.44 -7.06
N TYR A 13 -12.74 -2.75 -6.68
CA TYR A 13 -12.41 -3.72 -5.63
C TYR A 13 -11.08 -3.35 -4.96
N VAL A 14 -10.89 -3.81 -3.73
CA VAL A 14 -9.61 -3.66 -3.00
C VAL A 14 -8.72 -4.87 -3.28
N THR A 15 -9.26 -6.06 -3.08
CA THR A 15 -8.67 -7.35 -3.43
C THR A 15 -9.67 -8.09 -4.31
N ARG A 16 -9.21 -8.83 -5.32
CA ARG A 16 -10.11 -9.71 -6.09
C ARG A 16 -10.57 -10.84 -5.19
N SER A 17 -11.85 -10.84 -4.86
CA SER A 17 -12.47 -11.85 -4.02
C SER A 17 -13.84 -12.19 -4.58
N ASP A 18 -14.18 -13.48 -4.56
CA ASP A 18 -15.52 -13.97 -4.91
C ASP A 18 -16.45 -14.00 -3.69
N LYS A 19 -15.97 -13.55 -2.53
CA LYS A 19 -16.76 -13.50 -1.30
C LYS A 19 -17.75 -12.35 -1.33
N ILE A 20 -19.00 -12.65 -1.00
CA ILE A 20 -20.11 -11.66 -0.98
C ILE A 20 -19.80 -10.46 -0.07
N GLU A 21 -19.13 -10.68 1.05
CA GLU A 21 -18.75 -9.65 2.02
C GLU A 21 -17.82 -8.57 1.45
N HIS A 22 -17.10 -8.88 0.35
CA HIS A 22 -16.15 -7.97 -0.30
C HIS A 22 -16.68 -7.36 -1.61
N GLN A 23 -17.90 -7.71 -2.04
CA GLN A 23 -18.45 -7.28 -3.34
C GLN A 23 -18.71 -5.78 -3.46
N TYR A 24 -18.88 -5.08 -2.33
CA TYR A 24 -19.11 -3.62 -2.28
C TYR A 24 -17.84 -2.83 -1.96
N GLU A 25 -16.71 -3.51 -1.81
CA GLU A 25 -15.44 -2.84 -1.54
C GLU A 25 -14.94 -2.10 -2.77
N PHE A 26 -14.54 -0.87 -2.58
CA PHE A 26 -13.87 -0.09 -3.60
C PHE A 26 -12.78 0.77 -2.99
N GLN A 27 -11.91 1.29 -3.81
CA GLN A 27 -10.87 2.23 -3.44
C GLN A 27 -10.56 3.16 -4.60
N PHE A 28 -9.79 4.20 -4.34
CA PHE A 28 -9.16 4.98 -5.38
C PHE A 28 -7.67 4.68 -5.39
N VAL A 29 -7.10 4.60 -6.59
CA VAL A 29 -5.68 4.26 -6.76
C VAL A 29 -4.97 5.25 -7.67
N HIS A 30 -3.66 5.40 -7.44
CA HIS A 30 -2.75 5.97 -8.41
C HIS A 30 -1.52 5.07 -8.52
N LYS A 31 -1.23 4.59 -9.72
CA LYS A 31 -0.02 3.80 -9.98
C LYS A 31 1.10 4.74 -10.40
N PHE A 32 2.03 5.03 -9.51
CA PHE A 32 3.23 5.82 -9.83
C PHE A 32 4.17 5.04 -10.75
N LEU A 33 4.31 3.74 -10.51
CA LEU A 33 5.08 2.81 -11.33
C LEU A 33 4.29 1.51 -11.47
N SER A 34 4.18 1.03 -12.68
CA SER A 34 3.59 -0.28 -13.00
C SER A 34 4.52 -1.03 -13.94
N TYR A 35 4.66 -2.34 -13.71
CA TYR A 35 5.44 -3.20 -14.61
C TYR A 35 4.96 -3.14 -16.06
N VAL A 36 3.64 -3.00 -16.27
CA VAL A 36 3.03 -2.99 -17.60
C VAL A 36 3.04 -1.61 -18.26
N GLN A 37 2.76 -0.55 -17.47
CA GLN A 37 2.54 0.81 -18.00
C GLN A 37 3.75 1.73 -17.85
N GLY A 38 4.77 1.29 -17.09
CA GLY A 38 5.90 2.14 -16.73
C GLY A 38 5.55 3.24 -15.72
N PRO A 39 6.36 4.32 -15.66
CA PRO A 39 6.15 5.42 -14.72
C PRO A 39 5.02 6.34 -15.17
N SER A 40 4.24 6.84 -14.20
CA SER A 40 3.21 7.86 -14.42
C SER A 40 3.83 9.25 -14.63
N PRO A 41 3.09 10.21 -15.21
CA PRO A 41 3.57 11.59 -15.38
C PRO A 41 4.01 12.28 -14.08
N ILE A 42 3.45 11.86 -12.94
CA ILE A 42 3.80 12.41 -11.62
C ILE A 42 4.73 11.49 -10.80
N TYR A 43 5.41 10.54 -11.46
CA TYR A 43 6.33 9.59 -10.80
C TYR A 43 7.40 10.29 -9.95
N LYS A 44 7.89 11.46 -10.40
CA LYS A 44 8.89 12.24 -9.66
C LYS A 44 8.45 12.60 -8.23
N THR A 45 7.15 12.67 -7.96
CA THR A 45 6.62 12.97 -6.62
C THR A 45 6.98 11.91 -5.58
N ILE A 46 7.20 10.66 -5.99
CA ILE A 46 7.52 9.54 -5.09
C ILE A 46 9.05 9.32 -4.95
N MET A 47 9.86 9.94 -5.78
CA MET A 47 11.31 9.74 -5.78
C MET A 47 11.96 9.95 -4.41
N PRO A 48 11.64 11.03 -3.63
CA PRO A 48 12.26 11.22 -2.32
C PRO A 48 12.02 10.08 -1.33
N LEU A 49 10.91 9.34 -1.48
CA LEU A 49 10.65 8.15 -0.68
C LEU A 49 11.45 6.95 -1.19
N LEU A 50 11.52 6.77 -2.51
CA LEU A 50 12.31 5.70 -3.12
C LEU A 50 13.82 5.87 -2.84
N ASP A 51 14.33 7.10 -2.86
CA ASP A 51 15.73 7.40 -2.52
C ASP A 51 16.06 6.99 -1.07
N LYS A 52 15.12 7.12 -0.14
CA LYS A 52 15.30 6.67 1.25
C LYS A 52 15.21 5.16 1.42
N ILE A 53 14.37 4.48 0.62
CA ILE A 53 14.26 3.02 0.62
C ILE A 53 15.47 2.39 -0.05
N ASP A 54 16.06 3.06 -1.04
CA ASP A 54 17.22 2.64 -1.84
C ASP A 54 17.05 1.21 -2.42
N PRO A 55 15.96 0.93 -3.16
CA PRO A 55 15.70 -0.40 -3.70
C PRO A 55 16.71 -0.75 -4.80
N PHE A 56 17.11 -2.03 -4.89
CA PHE A 56 17.88 -2.51 -6.04
C PHE A 56 17.06 -2.42 -7.34
N ARG A 57 15.80 -2.84 -7.28
CA ARG A 57 14.85 -2.77 -8.39
C ARG A 57 13.43 -2.61 -7.88
N THR A 58 12.77 -1.56 -8.28
CA THR A 58 11.35 -1.33 -7.98
C THR A 58 10.47 -2.07 -8.98
N ILE A 59 9.48 -2.81 -8.48
CA ILE A 59 8.51 -3.59 -9.27
C ILE A 59 7.26 -2.76 -9.50
N ARG A 60 6.70 -2.22 -8.39
CA ARG A 60 5.44 -1.48 -8.41
C ARG A 60 5.45 -0.40 -7.32
N VAL A 61 4.86 0.75 -7.62
CA VAL A 61 4.54 1.80 -6.64
C VAL A 61 3.10 2.22 -6.86
N LYS A 62 2.25 1.96 -5.86
CA LYS A 62 0.80 2.23 -5.94
C LYS A 62 0.33 2.96 -4.69
N ALA A 63 -0.25 4.15 -4.85
CA ALA A 63 -1.02 4.78 -3.80
C ALA A 63 -2.43 4.20 -3.77
N ASN A 64 -2.95 3.96 -2.57
CA ASN A 64 -4.31 3.53 -2.31
C ASN A 64 -4.98 4.54 -1.37
N LEU A 65 -6.16 4.99 -1.74
CA LEU A 65 -7.03 5.84 -0.94
C LEU A 65 -8.29 5.03 -0.63
N ASN A 66 -8.51 4.74 0.64
CA ASN A 66 -9.71 4.08 1.13
C ASN A 66 -10.61 5.12 1.80
N PRO A 67 -11.85 5.31 1.34
CA PRO A 67 -12.82 6.15 2.01
C PRO A 67 -13.13 5.67 3.43
N ARG A 68 -13.58 6.60 4.28
CA ARG A 68 -14.08 6.30 5.61
C ARG A 68 -15.32 5.41 5.55
N THR A 69 -15.43 4.51 6.52
CA THR A 69 -16.60 3.66 6.75
C THR A 69 -17.18 3.91 8.15
N VAL A 70 -18.38 3.43 8.41
CA VAL A 70 -19.06 3.59 9.72
C VAL A 70 -18.31 2.83 10.82
N LYS A 71 -17.74 1.69 10.48
CA LYS A 71 -16.89 0.86 11.35
C LYS A 71 -15.62 0.48 10.59
N ASN A 72 -14.53 0.17 11.29
CA ASN A 72 -13.33 -0.34 10.64
C ASN A 72 -13.63 -1.69 9.97
N GLU A 73 -13.47 -1.75 8.67
CA GLU A 73 -13.65 -2.94 7.86
C GLU A 73 -12.29 -3.49 7.47
N THR A 74 -12.01 -4.73 7.83
CA THR A 74 -10.79 -5.43 7.41
C THR A 74 -11.03 -6.02 6.04
N ARG A 75 -10.12 -5.74 5.14
CA ARG A 75 -10.12 -6.26 3.76
C ARG A 75 -9.64 -7.71 3.75
N GLU A 76 -9.79 -8.39 2.61
CA GLU A 76 -9.33 -9.76 2.48
C GLU A 76 -7.81 -9.89 2.65
N MET A 77 -7.38 -10.92 3.37
CA MET A 77 -5.97 -11.27 3.53
C MET A 77 -5.39 -11.75 2.19
N HIS A 78 -4.28 -11.14 1.79
CA HIS A 78 -3.58 -11.48 0.55
C HIS A 78 -2.07 -11.38 0.72
N THR A 79 -1.35 -11.88 -0.23
CA THR A 79 0.07 -11.60 -0.46
C THR A 79 0.21 -10.64 -1.63
N ASP A 80 1.34 -9.93 -1.69
CA ASP A 80 1.66 -9.09 -2.86
C ASP A 80 2.40 -9.90 -3.94
N TRP A 81 3.59 -9.45 -4.35
CA TRP A 81 4.46 -10.14 -5.29
C TRP A 81 5.31 -11.18 -4.57
N GLU A 82 5.60 -12.30 -5.23
CA GLU A 82 6.44 -13.34 -4.65
C GLU A 82 7.91 -12.92 -4.53
N ASN A 83 8.56 -13.37 -3.45
CA ASN A 83 10.00 -13.30 -3.24
C ASN A 83 10.63 -11.89 -3.33
N CYS A 84 9.92 -10.89 -2.84
CA CYS A 84 10.41 -9.52 -2.77
C CYS A 84 10.08 -8.87 -1.41
N LEU A 85 10.33 -7.58 -1.28
CA LEU A 85 9.89 -6.78 -0.14
C LEU A 85 8.65 -5.96 -0.50
N THR A 86 7.74 -5.84 0.46
CA THR A 86 6.66 -4.86 0.47
C THR A 86 6.97 -3.79 1.50
N SER A 87 6.94 -2.54 1.09
CA SER A 87 6.92 -1.40 2.01
C SER A 87 5.61 -0.65 1.89
N ILE A 88 4.99 -0.36 3.04
CA ILE A 88 3.78 0.46 3.14
C ILE A 88 4.16 1.77 3.81
N TYR A 89 4.04 2.87 3.08
CA TYR A 89 4.22 4.21 3.62
C TYR A 89 2.88 4.85 3.91
N TYR A 90 2.65 5.21 5.19
CA TYR A 90 1.40 5.80 5.64
C TYR A 90 1.44 7.32 5.45
N ILE A 91 0.50 7.85 4.67
CA ILE A 91 0.43 9.27 4.33
C ILE A 91 -0.22 10.10 5.43
N ASN A 92 -1.26 9.55 6.08
CA ASN A 92 -1.98 10.24 7.15
C ASN A 92 -2.17 9.34 8.38
N THR A 93 -2.29 9.98 9.54
CA THR A 93 -2.66 9.31 10.78
C THR A 93 -4.16 9.10 10.80
N ASN A 94 -4.60 7.90 11.18
CA ASN A 94 -6.01 7.53 11.37
C ASN A 94 -6.07 6.22 12.17
N ASN A 95 -7.26 5.82 12.60
CA ASN A 95 -7.47 4.59 13.38
C ASN A 95 -7.52 3.30 12.55
N GLY A 96 -7.30 3.38 11.24
CA GLY A 96 -7.06 2.21 10.41
C GLY A 96 -5.67 1.63 10.64
N TYR A 97 -5.45 0.40 10.20
CA TYR A 97 -4.20 -0.33 10.39
C TYR A 97 -3.93 -1.33 9.26
N THR A 98 -2.74 -1.87 9.25
CA THR A 98 -2.39 -3.07 8.48
C THR A 98 -2.34 -4.25 9.46
N SER A 99 -3.03 -5.34 9.14
CA SER A 99 -3.04 -6.59 9.93
C SER A 99 -2.31 -7.69 9.19
N PHE A 100 -1.70 -8.59 9.95
CA PHE A 100 -1.04 -9.78 9.46
C PHE A 100 -1.77 -11.04 9.94
N GLU A 101 -1.66 -12.14 9.20
CA GLU A 101 -2.26 -13.43 9.56
C GLU A 101 -1.76 -13.95 10.94
N SER A 102 -0.57 -13.54 11.37
CA SER A 102 -0.03 -13.81 12.71
C SER A 102 -0.78 -13.12 13.85
N GLY A 103 -1.74 -12.23 13.54
CA GLY A 103 -2.44 -11.38 14.52
C GLY A 103 -1.74 -10.05 14.82
N CYS A 104 -0.53 -9.84 14.32
CA CYS A 104 0.16 -8.55 14.47
C CYS A 104 -0.58 -7.45 13.69
N THR A 105 -0.65 -6.25 14.27
CA THR A 105 -1.23 -5.07 13.63
C THR A 105 -0.29 -3.88 13.68
N VAL A 106 -0.29 -3.07 12.62
CA VAL A 106 0.50 -1.84 12.53
C VAL A 106 -0.42 -0.65 12.26
N PRO A 107 -0.60 0.25 13.24
CA PRO A 107 -1.48 1.41 13.11
C PRO A 107 -1.03 2.39 12.03
N SER A 108 -1.98 3.01 11.34
CA SER A 108 -1.73 4.08 10.38
C SER A 108 -1.28 5.35 11.10
N LYS A 109 0.02 5.63 11.02
CA LYS A 109 0.64 6.85 11.54
C LYS A 109 1.36 7.56 10.41
N ALA A 110 1.07 8.82 10.18
CA ALA A 110 1.70 9.62 9.13
C ALA A 110 3.24 9.55 9.22
N ASN A 111 3.88 9.46 8.07
CA ASN A 111 5.34 9.35 7.94
C ASN A 111 5.96 8.06 8.51
N ARG A 112 5.17 7.03 8.75
CA ARG A 112 5.65 5.68 9.08
C ARG A 112 5.90 4.89 7.83
N LEU A 113 7.01 4.17 7.77
CA LEU A 113 7.32 3.14 6.78
C LEU A 113 7.30 1.77 7.47
N LEU A 114 6.50 0.87 6.97
CA LEU A 114 6.44 -0.55 7.37
C LEU A 114 7.03 -1.38 6.24
N THR A 115 8.04 -2.20 6.51
CA THR A 115 8.67 -3.09 5.52
C THR A 115 8.59 -4.54 5.99
N PHE A 116 8.21 -5.44 5.10
CA PHE A 116 8.10 -6.87 5.39
C PHE A 116 8.28 -7.71 4.10
N ASN A 117 8.47 -9.01 4.30
CA ASN A 117 8.54 -9.97 3.18
C ASN A 117 7.16 -10.06 2.51
N SER A 118 7.12 -9.86 1.20
CA SER A 118 5.90 -9.83 0.40
C SER A 118 5.06 -11.12 0.44
N ASN A 119 5.67 -12.24 0.84
CA ASN A 119 4.97 -13.52 1.03
C ASN A 119 4.14 -13.57 2.33
N LEU A 120 4.29 -12.59 3.24
CA LEU A 120 3.46 -12.51 4.44
C LEU A 120 2.04 -12.08 4.07
N ARG A 121 1.07 -12.91 4.48
CA ARG A 121 -0.34 -12.59 4.32
C ARG A 121 -0.72 -11.43 5.21
N HIS A 122 -1.31 -10.43 4.60
CA HIS A 122 -1.70 -9.19 5.27
C HIS A 122 -2.98 -8.60 4.67
N ALA A 123 -3.61 -7.73 5.42
CA ALA A 123 -4.79 -6.99 5.00
C ALA A 123 -4.73 -5.55 5.45
N SER A 124 -5.39 -4.67 4.71
CA SER A 124 -5.64 -3.30 5.13
C SER A 124 -7.01 -3.19 5.80
N THR A 125 -7.19 -2.15 6.61
CA THR A 125 -8.51 -1.75 7.09
C THR A 125 -8.91 -0.40 6.51
N THR A 126 -10.19 -0.06 6.61
CA THR A 126 -10.67 1.31 6.48
C THR A 126 -10.34 2.11 7.74
N CYS A 127 -10.78 3.36 7.83
CA CYS A 127 -10.75 4.19 9.03
C CYS A 127 -12.14 4.75 9.32
N THR A 128 -12.35 5.23 10.56
CA THR A 128 -13.62 5.83 10.99
C THR A 128 -13.48 7.26 11.48
N ASP A 129 -12.29 7.69 11.83
CA ASP A 129 -11.94 8.98 12.45
C ASP A 129 -11.48 10.05 11.45
N GLU A 130 -11.03 9.63 10.25
CA GLU A 130 -10.60 10.53 9.19
C GLU A 130 -11.44 10.30 7.92
N LYS A 131 -11.48 11.28 7.01
CA LYS A 131 -12.25 11.17 5.75
C LYS A 131 -11.76 10.03 4.86
N VAL A 132 -10.46 9.78 4.89
CA VAL A 132 -9.78 8.78 4.06
C VAL A 132 -8.57 8.20 4.78
N ARG A 133 -8.23 6.96 4.45
CA ARG A 133 -6.94 6.35 4.77
C ARG A 133 -6.13 6.27 3.48
N VAL A 134 -4.93 6.85 3.49
CA VAL A 134 -4.05 6.88 2.32
C VAL A 134 -2.71 6.22 2.65
N VAL A 135 -2.32 5.28 1.81
CA VAL A 135 -1.02 4.59 1.89
C VAL A 135 -0.37 4.50 0.52
N VAL A 136 0.95 4.34 0.50
CA VAL A 136 1.70 3.98 -0.72
C VAL A 136 2.32 2.61 -0.51
N ASN A 137 1.94 1.65 -1.35
CA ASN A 137 2.53 0.32 -1.41
C ASN A 137 3.66 0.30 -2.44
N ILE A 138 4.81 -0.20 -2.03
CA ILE A 138 6.02 -0.29 -2.83
C ILE A 138 6.49 -1.75 -2.78
N ASN A 139 6.56 -2.39 -3.95
CA ASN A 139 7.10 -3.74 -4.08
C ASN A 139 8.45 -3.66 -4.82
N TYR A 140 9.48 -4.26 -4.24
CA TYR A 140 10.84 -4.11 -4.74
C TYR A 140 11.76 -5.24 -4.29
N TYR A 141 12.86 -5.42 -5.02
CA TYR A 141 13.98 -6.24 -4.59
C TYR A 141 14.99 -5.38 -3.83
N SER A 142 15.45 -5.89 -2.68
CA SER A 142 16.55 -5.26 -1.93
C SER A 142 17.89 -5.53 -2.62
N LYS A 143 18.87 -4.66 -2.34
CA LYS A 143 20.26 -4.92 -2.72
C LYS A 143 20.73 -6.23 -2.09
N PRO A 144 21.54 -7.04 -2.82
CA PRO A 144 22.12 -8.24 -2.24
C PRO A 144 22.96 -7.88 -1.02
N THR A 145 22.78 -8.61 0.07
CA THR A 145 23.69 -8.53 1.22
C THR A 145 24.93 -9.36 0.86
N ILE A 146 26.06 -8.70 0.64
CA ILE A 146 27.33 -9.39 0.44
C ILE A 146 27.86 -9.78 1.84
N SER A 147 27.75 -11.05 2.21
CA SER A 147 28.45 -11.59 3.37
C SER A 147 29.86 -11.96 2.94
N ILE A 148 30.85 -11.17 3.31
CA ILE A 148 32.25 -11.57 3.25
C ILE A 148 32.47 -12.52 4.42
N LYS A 149 32.67 -13.79 4.13
CA LYS A 149 33.11 -14.79 5.11
C LYS A 149 34.61 -14.71 5.28
#